data_fa1f4667f628a2c534484b2abedbfea7
#
_entry.id   fa1f4667f628a2c534484b2abedbfea7
#
_cell.length_a   1.000
_cell.length_b   1.000
_cell.length_c   1.000
_cell.angle_alpha   90.00
_cell.angle_beta   90.00
_cell.angle_gamma   90.00
#
_symmetry.space_group_name_H-M   'P 1'
#
loop_
_entity.id
_entity.type
_entity.pdbx_description
1 polymer ?
#
loop_
_entity_poly.entity_id
_entity_poly.type
_entity_poly.pdbx_seq_one_letter_code
_entity_poly.pdbx_strand_id
1 'polypeptide(L)'
;MANKKKSSPKKNGSAGSVESYKNKIVTFLTAYDKKSMPLSMLESKCRTKKQGRENFTEAFSQLRTEGVIMMKKGMKAALCSRAGVVPATITRLSRTFGFAETDEGTEYFIPGKCMLGAMPNDRVLLADIASRTGEPEGEVVDILEFGSNQLTGRIEFVDGEPYLVPDTAAKNHMIISVRESIPFENGDKVLAEIVYRGRRHAEHKVKIILVFGSSEYAASCASSILMIHGAPTDFPDDVKKEAVKISEGGVQDYSFNNREDLRDMPIFTIDSAESKDLDDAVSVERTKKGYRLGVHIADVSHYVKGNSELDKEAMRRGTSIYYADKVIPMLPKELSNGICSLNPDENRLTLSAFIDLDSEGNMLSYRFCKSVIRSRVKGVYSEINKILAGEESTEIREKYASVRDVIAVMDELADKLIAKKERRHAPEIETTESKLIIDENGICCGVLP
;
A
#
# COMPACT_ATOMS: atom_id res chain seq x y z
N MET A 1 18.93 46.20 -41.11
CA MET A 1 17.48 46.13 -41.33
C MET A 1 17.15 44.69 -41.73
N ALA A 2 16.65 43.86 -40.84
CA ALA A 2 16.17 42.52 -41.14
C ALA A 2 14.92 42.26 -40.30
N ASN A 3 13.77 42.17 -40.98
CA ASN A 3 12.43 41.96 -40.45
C ASN A 3 12.30 40.59 -39.86
N LYS A 4 12.14 40.47 -38.53
CA LYS A 4 11.66 39.26 -37.86
C LYS A 4 10.12 39.23 -37.92
N LYS A 5 9.57 38.41 -38.82
CA LYS A 5 8.16 38.02 -38.80
C LYS A 5 7.90 37.18 -37.54
N LYS A 6 7.03 37.69 -36.65
CA LYS A 6 6.43 36.91 -35.53
C LYS A 6 5.49 35.87 -36.13
N SER A 7 5.81 34.58 -35.94
CA SER A 7 4.89 33.49 -36.22
C SER A 7 3.94 33.31 -35.01
N SER A 8 2.67 33.61 -35.21
CA SER A 8 1.59 33.24 -34.29
C SER A 8 1.41 31.72 -34.22
N PRO A 9 1.11 31.11 -33.04
CA PRO A 9 0.88 29.68 -32.96
C PRO A 9 -0.43 29.35 -33.70
N LYS A 10 -0.34 28.51 -34.72
CA LYS A 10 -1.49 27.92 -35.39
C LYS A 10 -2.27 27.04 -34.39
N LYS A 11 -3.53 27.40 -34.08
CA LYS A 11 -4.54 26.51 -33.51
C LYS A 11 -4.83 25.40 -34.52
N ASN A 12 -4.14 24.27 -34.41
CA ASN A 12 -4.51 23.04 -35.12
C ASN A 12 -5.57 22.28 -34.33
N GLY A 13 -6.80 22.73 -34.33
CA GLY A 13 -7.97 21.92 -34.04
C GLY A 13 -8.40 21.26 -35.36
N SER A 14 -7.90 20.06 -35.67
CA SER A 14 -8.38 19.34 -36.86
C SER A 14 -9.88 19.00 -36.66
N ALA A 15 -10.72 19.37 -37.61
CA ALA A 15 -12.20 19.22 -37.61
C ALA A 15 -12.69 17.75 -37.58
N GLY A 16 -11.92 16.81 -37.08
CA GLY A 16 -12.17 15.39 -37.03
C GLY A 16 -11.47 14.63 -35.86
N SER A 17 -10.89 15.32 -34.86
CA SER A 17 -10.28 14.68 -33.70
C SER A 17 -11.34 14.14 -32.71
N VAL A 18 -10.99 13.12 -31.90
CA VAL A 18 -11.85 12.59 -30.83
C VAL A 18 -12.36 13.72 -29.93
N GLU A 19 -11.51 14.65 -29.54
CA GLU A 19 -11.85 15.80 -28.70
C GLU A 19 -12.90 16.73 -29.37
N SER A 20 -12.80 16.94 -30.67
CA SER A 20 -13.83 17.69 -31.44
C SER A 20 -15.19 16.98 -31.39
N TYR A 21 -15.20 15.64 -31.42
CA TYR A 21 -16.46 14.86 -31.30
C TYR A 21 -17.02 14.90 -29.88
N LYS A 22 -16.17 14.83 -28.83
CA LYS A 22 -16.61 15.01 -27.43
C LYS A 22 -17.37 16.32 -27.27
N ASN A 23 -16.77 17.42 -27.72
CA ASN A 23 -17.40 18.74 -27.64
C ASN A 23 -18.72 18.82 -28.40
N LYS A 24 -18.81 18.23 -29.61
CA LYS A 24 -20.07 18.19 -30.39
C LYS A 24 -21.15 17.37 -29.67
N ILE A 25 -20.82 16.20 -29.14
CA ILE A 25 -21.74 15.34 -28.41
C ILE A 25 -22.37 16.11 -27.24
N VAL A 26 -21.52 16.72 -26.40
CA VAL A 26 -21.94 17.48 -25.23
C VAL A 26 -22.79 18.68 -25.65
N THR A 27 -22.39 19.43 -26.68
CA THR A 27 -23.12 20.60 -27.19
C THR A 27 -24.53 20.19 -27.69
N PHE A 28 -24.65 19.12 -28.47
CA PHE A 28 -25.95 18.66 -28.96
C PHE A 28 -26.87 18.13 -27.85
N LEU A 29 -26.29 17.41 -26.86
CA LEU A 29 -27.06 16.94 -25.72
C LEU A 29 -27.50 18.10 -24.82
N THR A 30 -26.67 19.12 -24.66
CA THR A 30 -26.99 20.34 -23.90
C THR A 30 -28.09 21.16 -24.59
N ALA A 31 -28.04 21.30 -25.90
CA ALA A 31 -29.05 22.07 -26.68
C ALA A 31 -30.36 21.32 -26.90
N TYR A 32 -30.43 20.02 -26.57
CA TYR A 32 -31.65 19.23 -26.82
C TYR A 32 -32.67 19.42 -25.70
N ASP A 33 -33.90 19.80 -26.06
CA ASP A 33 -34.95 20.16 -25.10
C ASP A 33 -35.41 19.01 -24.19
N LYS A 34 -35.25 17.75 -24.64
CA LYS A 34 -35.62 16.58 -23.87
C LYS A 34 -34.45 16.05 -23.05
N LYS A 35 -34.77 15.38 -21.95
CA LYS A 35 -33.75 14.80 -21.02
C LYS A 35 -32.81 13.74 -21.64
N SER A 36 -33.15 13.18 -22.82
CA SER A 36 -32.36 12.19 -23.55
C SER A 36 -32.61 12.21 -25.04
N MET A 37 -31.56 11.97 -25.83
CA MET A 37 -31.61 11.97 -27.32
C MET A 37 -31.38 10.53 -27.83
N PRO A 38 -32.14 10.05 -28.85
CA PRO A 38 -31.82 8.78 -29.52
C PRO A 38 -30.36 8.79 -30.03
N LEU A 39 -29.62 7.70 -29.81
CA LEU A 39 -28.20 7.60 -30.19
C LEU A 39 -28.02 7.78 -31.71
N SER A 40 -28.90 7.19 -32.52
CA SER A 40 -28.88 7.35 -33.97
C SER A 40 -29.04 8.81 -34.42
N MET A 41 -29.86 9.58 -33.73
CA MET A 41 -30.05 11.00 -34.00
C MET A 41 -28.79 11.80 -33.59
N LEU A 42 -28.21 11.50 -32.44
CA LEU A 42 -26.97 12.12 -31.95
C LEU A 42 -25.81 11.84 -32.92
N GLU A 43 -25.65 10.56 -33.32
CA GLU A 43 -24.64 10.15 -34.29
C GLU A 43 -24.81 10.89 -35.61
N SER A 44 -26.03 10.96 -36.14
CA SER A 44 -26.36 11.68 -37.39
C SER A 44 -26.00 13.18 -37.32
N LYS A 45 -26.24 13.83 -36.17
CA LYS A 45 -25.94 15.25 -35.97
C LYS A 45 -24.43 15.51 -35.82
N CYS A 46 -23.69 14.59 -35.22
CA CYS A 46 -22.23 14.74 -34.98
C CYS A 46 -21.39 14.41 -36.23
N ARG A 47 -21.84 13.47 -37.07
CA ARG A 47 -21.10 12.98 -38.25
C ARG A 47 -21.28 13.87 -39.46
N THR A 48 -20.19 14.39 -40.01
CA THR A 48 -20.16 15.14 -41.26
C THR A 48 -19.68 14.31 -42.47
N LYS A 49 -19.01 13.14 -42.23
CA LYS A 49 -18.47 12.24 -43.29
C LYS A 49 -18.39 10.80 -42.79
N LYS A 50 -18.27 9.82 -43.71
CA LYS A 50 -18.15 8.37 -43.43
C LYS A 50 -16.99 8.01 -42.50
N GLN A 51 -15.85 8.73 -42.59
CA GLN A 51 -14.66 8.57 -41.74
C GLN A 51 -14.82 9.02 -40.25
N GLY A 52 -15.93 9.69 -39.90
CA GLY A 52 -16.14 10.19 -38.53
C GLY A 52 -16.74 9.14 -37.57
N ARG A 53 -17.02 7.91 -38.00
CA ARG A 53 -17.70 6.93 -37.16
C ARG A 53 -16.79 6.40 -36.00
N GLU A 54 -15.57 6.12 -36.31
CA GLU A 54 -14.58 5.63 -35.31
C GLU A 54 -14.35 6.70 -34.23
N ASN A 55 -14.06 7.93 -34.66
CA ASN A 55 -13.85 9.04 -33.73
C ASN A 55 -15.08 9.39 -32.90
N PHE A 56 -16.28 9.26 -33.47
CA PHE A 56 -17.53 9.43 -32.71
C PHE A 56 -17.71 8.31 -31.68
N THR A 57 -17.47 7.05 -32.06
CA THR A 57 -17.59 5.90 -31.17
C THR A 57 -16.60 6.01 -30.03
N GLU A 58 -15.36 6.36 -30.34
CA GLU A 58 -14.29 6.59 -29.36
C GLU A 58 -14.65 7.73 -28.41
N ALA A 59 -15.04 8.91 -28.93
CA ALA A 59 -15.45 10.05 -28.13
C ALA A 59 -16.65 9.75 -27.24
N PHE A 60 -17.63 8.99 -27.77
CA PHE A 60 -18.80 8.57 -27.02
C PHE A 60 -18.43 7.61 -25.88
N SER A 61 -17.54 6.65 -26.16
CA SER A 61 -17.04 5.71 -25.16
C SER A 61 -16.30 6.46 -24.03
N GLN A 62 -15.38 7.36 -24.38
CA GLN A 62 -14.64 8.15 -23.42
C GLN A 62 -15.53 9.02 -22.54
N LEU A 63 -16.50 9.75 -23.13
CA LEU A 63 -17.47 10.56 -22.37
C LEU A 63 -18.33 9.71 -21.43
N ARG A 64 -18.62 8.46 -21.81
CA ARG A 64 -19.34 7.53 -20.93
C ARG A 64 -18.45 7.10 -19.77
N THR A 65 -17.22 6.67 -20.02
CA THR A 65 -16.26 6.28 -18.96
C THR A 65 -15.94 7.45 -18.03
N GLU A 66 -15.84 8.67 -18.57
CA GLU A 66 -15.67 9.90 -17.79
C GLU A 66 -16.91 10.27 -16.95
N GLY A 67 -18.05 9.60 -17.14
CA GLY A 67 -19.30 9.90 -16.43
C GLY A 67 -19.99 11.19 -16.86
N VAL A 68 -19.64 11.74 -18.03
CA VAL A 68 -20.29 12.93 -18.59
C VAL A 68 -21.63 12.60 -19.20
N ILE A 69 -21.74 11.44 -19.85
CA ILE A 69 -22.95 10.95 -20.50
C ILE A 69 -23.31 9.55 -20.02
N MET A 70 -24.59 9.24 -20.08
CA MET A 70 -25.10 7.90 -19.77
C MET A 70 -25.99 7.38 -20.87
N MET A 71 -26.16 6.05 -20.91
CA MET A 71 -27.16 5.39 -21.79
C MET A 71 -28.42 5.08 -20.99
N LYS A 72 -29.59 5.49 -21.53
CA LYS A 72 -30.91 5.12 -21.01
C LYS A 72 -31.54 4.01 -21.84
N LYS A 73 -32.56 3.35 -21.30
CA LYS A 73 -33.34 2.34 -22.01
C LYS A 73 -33.81 2.87 -23.38
N GLY A 74 -33.79 2.01 -24.41
CA GLY A 74 -34.16 2.35 -25.77
C GLY A 74 -33.06 3.11 -26.54
N MET A 75 -31.79 2.84 -26.26
CA MET A 75 -30.66 3.42 -26.99
C MET A 75 -30.66 4.95 -27.03
N LYS A 76 -30.88 5.58 -25.87
CA LYS A 76 -30.90 7.05 -25.74
C LYS A 76 -29.74 7.52 -24.90
N ALA A 77 -28.99 8.52 -25.38
CA ALA A 77 -27.96 9.20 -24.65
C ALA A 77 -28.50 10.39 -23.83
N ALA A 78 -27.96 10.62 -22.64
CA ALA A 78 -28.29 11.75 -21.79
C ALA A 78 -27.03 12.28 -21.11
N LEU A 79 -27.01 13.56 -20.73
CA LEU A 79 -25.99 14.10 -19.81
C LEU A 79 -26.30 13.59 -18.42
N CYS A 80 -25.25 13.12 -17.71
CA CYS A 80 -25.35 12.65 -16.32
C CYS A 80 -25.89 13.76 -15.39
N SER A 81 -25.41 14.99 -15.54
CA SER A 81 -25.89 16.17 -14.80
C SER A 81 -27.38 16.41 -14.92
N ARG A 82 -27.97 16.22 -16.14
CA ARG A 82 -29.40 16.34 -16.36
C ARG A 82 -30.22 15.13 -15.92
N ALA A 83 -29.54 14.01 -15.77
CA ALA A 83 -30.15 12.78 -15.28
C ALA A 83 -30.21 12.70 -13.78
N GLY A 84 -29.48 13.56 -13.06
CA GLY A 84 -29.35 13.56 -11.61
C GLY A 84 -28.51 12.35 -11.14
N VAL A 85 -27.46 12.02 -11.90
CA VAL A 85 -26.52 10.96 -11.54
C VAL A 85 -25.10 11.50 -11.53
N VAL A 86 -24.28 10.95 -10.65
CA VAL A 86 -22.87 11.35 -10.46
C VAL A 86 -21.94 10.16 -10.67
N PRO A 87 -20.76 10.35 -11.27
CA PRO A 87 -19.74 9.33 -11.34
C PRO A 87 -19.08 9.12 -9.98
N ALA A 88 -18.81 7.87 -9.64
CA ALA A 88 -18.14 7.50 -8.39
C ALA A 88 -17.38 6.19 -8.58
N THR A 89 -16.49 5.88 -7.66
CA THR A 89 -15.73 4.62 -7.60
C THR A 89 -16.17 3.82 -6.37
N ILE A 90 -16.46 2.54 -6.52
CA ILE A 90 -16.75 1.66 -5.39
C ILE A 90 -15.46 1.51 -4.57
N THR A 91 -15.47 1.98 -3.33
CA THR A 91 -14.29 1.95 -2.45
C THR A 91 -14.23 0.67 -1.63
N ARG A 92 -15.36 0.21 -1.11
CA ARG A 92 -15.42 -1.00 -0.27
C ARG A 92 -16.79 -1.68 -0.35
N LEU A 93 -16.77 -2.99 -0.11
CA LEU A 93 -17.97 -3.81 0.05
C LEU A 93 -18.03 -4.38 1.45
N SER A 94 -19.25 -4.50 1.96
CA SER A 94 -19.60 -5.27 3.14
C SER A 94 -20.63 -6.34 2.77
N ARG A 95 -21.01 -7.17 3.74
CA ARG A 95 -21.95 -8.28 3.52
C ARG A 95 -23.31 -7.84 2.98
N THR A 96 -23.77 -6.64 3.30
CA THR A 96 -25.14 -6.17 3.03
C THR A 96 -25.20 -4.80 2.38
N PHE A 97 -24.04 -4.11 2.20
CA PHE A 97 -23.95 -2.76 1.65
C PHE A 97 -22.55 -2.53 1.07
N GLY A 98 -22.37 -1.41 0.42
CA GLY A 98 -21.06 -0.93 -0.03
C GLY A 98 -20.94 0.58 0.13
N PHE A 99 -19.77 1.10 -0.20
CA PHE A 99 -19.48 2.53 -0.26
C PHE A 99 -18.88 2.88 -1.60
N ALA A 100 -19.16 4.08 -2.04
CA ALA A 100 -18.52 4.66 -3.22
C ALA A 100 -18.15 6.11 -2.94
N GLU A 101 -17.08 6.56 -3.54
CA GLU A 101 -16.59 7.94 -3.44
C GLU A 101 -16.64 8.62 -4.80
N THR A 102 -17.21 9.82 -4.83
CA THR A 102 -17.24 10.66 -6.04
C THR A 102 -15.88 11.31 -6.27
N ASP A 103 -15.67 11.83 -7.50
CA ASP A 103 -14.44 12.57 -7.84
C ASP A 103 -14.26 13.85 -7.00
N GLU A 104 -15.30 14.32 -6.31
CA GLU A 104 -15.28 15.47 -5.39
C GLU A 104 -15.03 15.07 -3.93
N GLY A 105 -14.81 13.76 -3.64
CA GLY A 105 -14.54 13.23 -2.30
C GLY A 105 -15.79 13.00 -1.44
N THR A 106 -16.99 13.00 -2.03
CA THR A 106 -18.22 12.67 -1.29
C THR A 106 -18.40 11.17 -1.20
N GLU A 107 -18.45 10.61 0.01
CA GLU A 107 -18.73 9.19 0.24
C GLU A 107 -20.25 8.93 0.25
N TYR A 108 -20.68 7.93 -0.52
CA TYR A 108 -22.05 7.43 -0.59
C TYR A 108 -22.18 6.05 0.05
N PHE A 109 -23.16 5.88 0.92
CA PHE A 109 -23.61 4.57 1.36
C PHE A 109 -24.52 3.93 0.30
N ILE A 110 -24.27 2.66 -0.06
CA ILE A 110 -25.03 1.95 -1.08
C ILE A 110 -25.62 0.68 -0.48
N PRO A 111 -26.95 0.59 -0.28
CA PRO A 111 -27.60 -0.65 0.15
C PRO A 111 -27.28 -1.81 -0.80
N GLY A 112 -27.09 -3.03 -0.30
CA GLY A 112 -26.67 -4.16 -1.13
C GLY A 112 -27.61 -4.50 -2.30
N LYS A 113 -28.92 -4.22 -2.17
CA LYS A 113 -29.90 -4.35 -3.26
C LYS A 113 -29.72 -3.30 -4.37
N CYS A 114 -29.01 -2.20 -4.07
CA CYS A 114 -28.76 -1.06 -4.96
C CYS A 114 -27.37 -1.11 -5.61
N MET A 115 -26.58 -2.18 -5.37
CA MET A 115 -25.20 -2.32 -5.88
C MET A 115 -25.09 -2.67 -7.36
N LEU A 116 -26.14 -3.16 -8.00
CA LEU A 116 -26.14 -3.64 -9.40
C LEU A 116 -25.02 -4.67 -9.72
N GLY A 117 -24.51 -5.39 -8.70
CA GLY A 117 -23.39 -6.32 -8.83
C GLY A 117 -22.03 -5.64 -8.99
N ALA A 118 -21.91 -4.35 -8.68
CA ALA A 118 -20.64 -3.65 -8.72
C ALA A 118 -19.65 -4.19 -7.67
N MET A 119 -18.37 -4.25 -8.05
CA MET A 119 -17.26 -4.76 -7.26
C MET A 119 -16.34 -3.60 -6.85
N PRO A 120 -15.43 -3.80 -5.87
CA PRO A 120 -14.45 -2.78 -5.50
C PRO A 120 -13.65 -2.29 -6.71
N ASN A 121 -13.37 -1.00 -6.72
CA ASN A 121 -12.70 -0.27 -7.80
C ASN A 121 -13.48 -0.18 -9.12
N ASP A 122 -14.73 -0.67 -9.20
CA ASP A 122 -15.58 -0.39 -10.34
C ASP A 122 -15.96 1.09 -10.35
N ARG A 123 -15.85 1.72 -11.52
CA ARG A 123 -16.38 3.08 -11.76
C ARG A 123 -17.85 3.00 -12.14
N VAL A 124 -18.69 3.71 -11.42
CA VAL A 124 -20.14 3.59 -11.51
C VAL A 124 -20.83 4.95 -11.67
N LEU A 125 -22.09 4.94 -12.09
CA LEU A 125 -22.96 6.08 -11.94
C LEU A 125 -23.92 5.84 -10.77
N LEU A 126 -23.99 6.82 -9.86
CA LEU A 126 -24.90 6.82 -8.73
C LEU A 126 -26.07 7.77 -8.95
N ALA A 127 -27.26 7.32 -8.60
CA ALA A 127 -28.42 8.18 -8.38
C ALA A 127 -28.66 8.32 -6.89
N ASP A 128 -29.00 9.53 -6.44
CA ASP A 128 -29.37 9.76 -5.04
C ASP A 128 -30.66 9.01 -4.71
N ILE A 129 -30.69 8.40 -3.54
CA ILE A 129 -31.90 7.84 -2.94
C ILE A 129 -32.19 8.52 -1.59
N ALA A 130 -33.45 8.46 -1.15
CA ALA A 130 -33.84 9.06 0.10
C ALA A 130 -33.08 8.44 1.28
N SER A 131 -32.21 9.22 1.91
CA SER A 131 -31.45 8.83 3.08
C SER A 131 -32.34 8.74 4.30
N ARG A 132 -32.05 7.74 5.16
CA ARG A 132 -32.71 7.58 6.46
C ARG A 132 -31.89 8.20 7.60
N THR A 133 -30.60 8.41 7.37
CA THR A 133 -29.62 8.85 8.39
C THR A 133 -29.19 10.30 8.21
N GLY A 134 -29.50 10.91 7.06
CA GLY A 134 -29.02 12.24 6.69
C GLY A 134 -27.69 12.22 5.90
N GLU A 135 -26.98 11.09 5.89
CA GLU A 135 -25.77 10.89 5.08
C GLU A 135 -26.13 10.56 3.63
N PRO A 136 -25.28 10.85 2.64
CA PRO A 136 -25.54 10.53 1.25
C PRO A 136 -25.78 9.03 1.04
N GLU A 137 -26.95 8.67 0.49
CA GLU A 137 -27.26 7.30 0.08
C GLU A 137 -27.48 7.24 -1.44
N GLY A 138 -26.95 6.19 -2.10
CA GLY A 138 -26.99 6.07 -3.53
C GLY A 138 -27.43 4.70 -4.03
N GLU A 139 -27.89 4.67 -5.29
CA GLU A 139 -28.14 3.47 -6.08
C GLU A 139 -27.22 3.46 -7.31
N VAL A 140 -26.52 2.35 -7.57
CA VAL A 140 -25.76 2.16 -8.80
C VAL A 140 -26.74 1.97 -9.97
N VAL A 141 -26.73 2.89 -10.91
CA VAL A 141 -27.62 2.84 -12.10
C VAL A 141 -26.91 2.32 -13.35
N ASP A 142 -25.59 2.46 -13.43
CA ASP A 142 -24.75 1.88 -14.50
C ASP A 142 -23.33 1.63 -13.98
N ILE A 143 -22.64 0.65 -14.58
CA ILE A 143 -21.21 0.42 -14.36
C ILE A 143 -20.48 0.93 -15.59
N LEU A 144 -19.63 1.92 -15.42
CA LEU A 144 -18.91 2.61 -16.48
C LEU A 144 -17.65 1.85 -16.90
N GLU A 145 -16.92 1.37 -15.89
CA GLU A 145 -15.66 0.65 -16.07
C GLU A 145 -15.50 -0.37 -14.94
N PHE A 146 -14.97 -1.53 -15.26
CA PHE A 146 -14.66 -2.56 -14.28
C PHE A 146 -13.26 -2.32 -13.69
N GLY A 147 -13.15 -2.23 -12.38
CA GLY A 147 -11.88 -2.02 -11.69
C GLY A 147 -10.96 -3.22 -11.78
N SER A 148 -11.46 -4.40 -11.44
CA SER A 148 -10.73 -5.66 -11.58
C SER A 148 -11.70 -6.79 -11.92
N ASN A 149 -11.24 -7.73 -12.74
CA ASN A 149 -11.93 -9.00 -12.94
C ASN A 149 -11.35 -10.13 -12.09
N GLN A 150 -10.27 -9.86 -11.34
CA GLN A 150 -9.64 -10.85 -10.47
C GLN A 150 -10.03 -10.63 -9.01
N LEU A 151 -10.24 -11.71 -8.31
CA LEU A 151 -10.52 -11.74 -6.88
C LEU A 151 -9.98 -13.03 -6.27
N THR A 152 -9.70 -12.97 -4.97
CA THR A 152 -9.32 -14.15 -4.19
C THR A 152 -10.49 -14.67 -3.37
N GLY A 153 -10.43 -15.93 -3.02
CA GLY A 153 -11.45 -16.57 -2.21
C GLY A 153 -11.08 -18.01 -1.84
N ARG A 154 -12.04 -18.70 -1.24
CA ARG A 154 -11.93 -20.10 -0.87
C ARG A 154 -12.96 -20.92 -1.65
N ILE A 155 -12.58 -22.12 -2.05
CA ILE A 155 -13.50 -23.10 -2.65
C ILE A 155 -14.35 -23.74 -1.56
N GLU A 156 -15.65 -23.78 -1.79
CA GLU A 156 -16.60 -24.51 -0.92
C GLU A 156 -17.56 -25.33 -1.77
N PHE A 157 -17.72 -26.61 -1.43
CA PHE A 157 -18.69 -27.49 -2.07
C PHE A 157 -20.00 -27.45 -1.28
N VAL A 158 -21.09 -27.09 -1.94
CA VAL A 158 -22.45 -27.10 -1.39
C VAL A 158 -23.29 -28.04 -2.24
N ASP A 159 -23.85 -29.08 -1.62
CA ASP A 159 -24.63 -30.15 -2.31
C ASP A 159 -23.89 -30.78 -3.50
N GLY A 160 -22.56 -30.88 -3.41
CA GLY A 160 -21.69 -31.45 -4.45
C GLY A 160 -21.27 -30.49 -5.56
N GLU A 161 -21.81 -29.27 -5.58
CA GLU A 161 -21.44 -28.24 -6.54
C GLU A 161 -20.41 -27.27 -5.96
N PRO A 162 -19.34 -26.90 -6.71
CA PRO A 162 -18.30 -25.99 -6.23
C PRO A 162 -18.70 -24.53 -6.38
N TYR A 163 -18.44 -23.76 -5.34
CA TYR A 163 -18.62 -22.31 -5.28
C TYR A 163 -17.36 -21.62 -4.80
N LEU A 164 -17.17 -20.40 -5.26
CA LEU A 164 -16.16 -19.50 -4.69
C LEU A 164 -16.81 -18.67 -3.58
N VAL A 165 -16.24 -18.73 -2.38
CA VAL A 165 -16.51 -17.81 -1.27
C VAL A 165 -15.47 -16.69 -1.36
N PRO A 166 -15.80 -15.49 -1.87
CA PRO A 166 -14.82 -14.45 -2.06
C PRO A 166 -14.40 -13.80 -0.75
N ASP A 167 -13.16 -13.36 -0.65
CA ASP A 167 -12.62 -12.70 0.55
C ASP A 167 -13.28 -11.36 0.85
N THR A 168 -13.66 -10.62 -0.20
CA THR A 168 -14.18 -9.25 -0.09
C THR A 168 -15.70 -9.14 0.00
N ALA A 169 -16.44 -10.18 -0.41
CA ALA A 169 -17.91 -10.16 -0.46
C ALA A 169 -18.52 -11.34 0.30
N ALA A 170 -18.24 -11.42 1.57
CA ALA A 170 -18.34 -12.59 2.45
C ALA A 170 -19.70 -13.30 2.59
N LYS A 171 -20.77 -12.94 1.87
CA LYS A 171 -22.07 -13.62 1.96
C LYS A 171 -22.52 -14.32 0.69
N ASN A 172 -21.96 -13.99 -0.44
CA ASN A 172 -22.47 -14.47 -1.70
C ASN A 172 -21.46 -15.42 -2.35
N HIS A 173 -21.79 -16.70 -2.32
CA HIS A 173 -21.10 -17.72 -3.11
C HIS A 173 -21.21 -17.33 -4.60
N MET A 174 -20.09 -17.37 -5.31
CA MET A 174 -20.08 -17.17 -6.77
C MET A 174 -20.01 -18.51 -7.48
N ILE A 175 -20.69 -18.61 -8.60
CA ILE A 175 -20.75 -19.84 -9.39
C ILE A 175 -19.40 -20.07 -10.09
N ILE A 176 -18.81 -21.26 -9.96
CA ILE A 176 -17.57 -21.62 -10.64
C ILE A 176 -17.87 -22.26 -12.01
N SER A 177 -17.27 -21.72 -13.06
CA SER A 177 -17.22 -22.32 -14.40
C SER A 177 -16.15 -23.41 -14.43
N VAL A 178 -16.50 -24.63 -13.99
CA VAL A 178 -15.55 -25.75 -13.80
C VAL A 178 -14.79 -26.09 -15.08
N ARG A 179 -15.46 -26.08 -16.24
CA ARG A 179 -14.82 -26.44 -17.54
C ARG A 179 -13.72 -25.45 -17.97
N GLU A 180 -13.76 -24.22 -17.48
CA GLU A 180 -12.79 -23.15 -17.81
C GLU A 180 -11.74 -22.99 -16.72
N SER A 181 -11.87 -23.72 -15.61
CA SER A 181 -11.01 -23.62 -14.42
C SER A 181 -9.88 -24.64 -14.48
N ILE A 182 -8.76 -24.33 -13.84
CA ILE A 182 -7.73 -25.33 -13.50
C ILE A 182 -8.26 -26.24 -12.39
N PRO A 183 -7.68 -27.44 -12.17
CA PRO A 183 -8.07 -28.34 -11.07
C PRO A 183 -7.97 -27.66 -9.70
N PHE A 184 -8.93 -27.93 -8.82
CA PHE A 184 -9.00 -27.41 -7.45
C PHE A 184 -9.72 -28.43 -6.54
N GLU A 185 -9.54 -28.25 -5.22
CA GLU A 185 -10.17 -29.06 -4.19
C GLU A 185 -11.01 -28.20 -3.23
N ASN A 186 -11.84 -28.89 -2.43
CA ASN A 186 -12.62 -28.21 -1.38
C ASN A 186 -11.68 -27.61 -0.34
N GLY A 187 -11.90 -26.35 0.05
CA GLY A 187 -11.07 -25.65 1.01
C GLY A 187 -9.85 -24.94 0.40
N ASP A 188 -9.59 -25.09 -0.90
CA ASP A 188 -8.49 -24.39 -1.56
C ASP A 188 -8.65 -22.88 -1.54
N LYS A 189 -7.57 -22.19 -1.24
CA LYS A 189 -7.38 -20.77 -1.45
C LYS A 189 -6.99 -20.52 -2.90
N VAL A 190 -7.72 -19.64 -3.59
CA VAL A 190 -7.59 -19.48 -5.03
C VAL A 190 -7.60 -18.03 -5.49
N LEU A 191 -7.02 -17.79 -6.68
CA LEU A 191 -7.29 -16.61 -7.50
C LEU A 191 -8.27 -17.00 -8.59
N ALA A 192 -9.33 -16.24 -8.71
CA ALA A 192 -10.38 -16.41 -9.68
C ALA A 192 -10.51 -15.18 -10.59
N GLU A 193 -10.97 -15.42 -11.82
CA GLU A 193 -11.31 -14.37 -12.78
C GLU A 193 -12.82 -14.39 -13.03
N ILE A 194 -13.48 -13.23 -12.95
CA ILE A 194 -14.90 -13.10 -13.27
C ILE A 194 -15.09 -13.18 -14.78
N VAL A 195 -15.76 -14.23 -15.24
CA VAL A 195 -16.07 -14.47 -16.66
C VAL A 195 -17.47 -13.97 -17.04
N TYR A 196 -18.35 -13.83 -16.06
CA TYR A 196 -19.67 -13.24 -16.25
C TYR A 196 -20.08 -12.39 -15.05
N ARG A 197 -20.47 -11.16 -15.28
CA ARG A 197 -20.99 -10.25 -14.26
C ARG A 197 -22.52 -10.22 -14.28
N GLY A 198 -23.13 -10.73 -13.22
CA GLY A 198 -24.57 -10.65 -12.97
C GLY A 198 -24.95 -9.32 -12.32
N ARG A 199 -26.24 -9.10 -12.15
CA ARG A 199 -26.78 -7.90 -11.45
C ARG A 199 -26.71 -8.02 -9.92
N ARG A 200 -26.42 -9.22 -9.41
CA ARG A 200 -26.15 -9.51 -8.00
C ARG A 200 -24.84 -10.27 -7.92
N HIS A 201 -24.11 -10.11 -6.83
CA HIS A 201 -22.83 -10.80 -6.64
C HIS A 201 -22.94 -12.34 -6.74
N ALA A 202 -24.05 -12.92 -6.24
CA ALA A 202 -24.31 -14.37 -6.37
C ALA A 202 -24.55 -14.86 -7.80
N GLU A 203 -24.82 -13.97 -8.73
CA GLU A 203 -25.01 -14.31 -10.15
C GLU A 203 -23.71 -14.21 -10.96
N HIS A 204 -22.62 -13.71 -10.35
CA HIS A 204 -21.32 -13.70 -10.99
C HIS A 204 -20.83 -15.13 -11.24
N LYS A 205 -20.18 -15.32 -12.40
CA LYS A 205 -19.49 -16.58 -12.69
C LYS A 205 -18.02 -16.33 -12.77
N VAL A 206 -17.25 -17.21 -12.17
CA VAL A 206 -15.80 -17.14 -12.10
C VAL A 206 -15.16 -18.39 -12.67
N LYS A 207 -13.95 -18.28 -13.17
CA LYS A 207 -13.04 -19.39 -13.42
C LYS A 207 -11.86 -19.31 -12.47
N ILE A 208 -11.35 -20.44 -12.04
CA ILE A 208 -10.15 -20.52 -11.18
C ILE A 208 -8.92 -20.48 -12.09
N ILE A 209 -8.02 -19.54 -11.84
CA ILE A 209 -6.80 -19.31 -12.64
C ILE A 209 -5.51 -19.63 -11.88
N LEU A 210 -5.57 -19.70 -10.53
CA LEU A 210 -4.45 -20.10 -9.69
C LEU A 210 -4.97 -20.71 -8.38
N VAL A 211 -4.32 -21.78 -7.92
CA VAL A 211 -4.52 -22.41 -6.62
C VAL A 211 -3.29 -22.15 -5.75
N PHE A 212 -3.48 -21.58 -4.57
CA PHE A 212 -2.43 -21.34 -3.58
C PHE A 212 -2.23 -22.52 -2.63
N GLY A 213 -3.16 -23.47 -2.61
CA GLY A 213 -3.26 -24.60 -1.68
C GLY A 213 -4.35 -24.40 -0.65
N SER A 214 -4.45 -25.31 0.33
CA SER A 214 -5.50 -25.25 1.33
C SER A 214 -5.51 -23.92 2.09
N SER A 215 -6.71 -23.37 2.32
CA SER A 215 -6.92 -22.14 3.10
C SER A 215 -6.64 -22.29 4.60
N GLU A 216 -6.36 -23.50 5.08
CA GLU A 216 -5.90 -23.75 6.45
C GLU A 216 -4.47 -23.30 6.69
N TYR A 217 -3.65 -23.26 5.62
CA TYR A 217 -2.26 -22.83 5.72
C TYR A 217 -2.15 -21.29 5.65
N ALA A 218 -1.47 -20.70 6.63
CA ALA A 218 -1.18 -19.28 6.66
C ALA A 218 -0.46 -18.81 5.39
N ALA A 219 0.46 -19.61 4.85
CA ALA A 219 1.20 -19.33 3.62
C ALA A 219 0.31 -19.21 2.38
N SER A 220 -0.74 -20.02 2.26
CA SER A 220 -1.71 -19.96 1.15
C SER A 220 -2.51 -18.67 1.20
N CYS A 221 -3.01 -18.31 2.39
CA CYS A 221 -3.72 -17.06 2.62
C CYS A 221 -2.82 -15.84 2.36
N ALA A 222 -1.56 -15.87 2.85
CA ALA A 222 -0.56 -14.86 2.62
C ALA A 222 -0.33 -14.60 1.14
N SER A 223 -0.05 -15.67 0.40
CA SER A 223 0.25 -15.58 -1.04
C SER A 223 -0.91 -14.98 -1.82
N SER A 224 -2.15 -15.31 -1.45
CA SER A 224 -3.34 -14.77 -2.09
C SER A 224 -3.51 -13.27 -1.84
N ILE A 225 -3.28 -12.79 -0.61
CA ILE A 225 -3.35 -11.38 -0.23
C ILE A 225 -2.26 -10.58 -0.95
N LEU A 226 -1.03 -11.07 -0.92
CA LEU A 226 0.11 -10.41 -1.57
C LEU A 226 -0.13 -10.27 -3.07
N MET A 227 -0.65 -11.31 -3.71
CA MET A 227 -0.93 -11.29 -5.16
C MET A 227 -2.03 -10.30 -5.53
N ILE A 228 -3.16 -10.30 -4.83
CA ILE A 228 -4.28 -9.41 -5.16
C ILE A 228 -3.92 -7.92 -4.97
N HIS A 229 -2.99 -7.64 -4.04
CA HIS A 229 -2.46 -6.30 -3.81
C HIS A 229 -1.23 -5.96 -4.68
N GLY A 230 -0.83 -6.86 -5.59
CA GLY A 230 0.31 -6.64 -6.48
C GLY A 230 1.64 -6.50 -5.75
N ALA A 231 1.76 -7.08 -4.54
CA ALA A 231 2.98 -7.02 -3.77
C ALA A 231 4.11 -7.80 -4.48
N PRO A 232 5.29 -7.20 -4.70
CA PRO A 232 6.41 -7.85 -5.36
C PRO A 232 7.07 -8.87 -4.42
N THR A 233 6.88 -10.15 -4.65
CA THR A 233 7.37 -11.23 -3.79
C THR A 233 8.84 -11.57 -4.01
N ASP A 234 9.40 -11.24 -5.16
CA ASP A 234 10.81 -11.51 -5.51
C ASP A 234 11.48 -10.26 -6.12
N PHE A 235 12.81 -10.25 -6.14
CA PHE A 235 13.59 -9.19 -6.75
C PHE A 235 14.03 -9.59 -8.16
N PRO A 236 14.12 -8.62 -9.11
CA PRO A 236 14.75 -8.84 -10.41
C PRO A 236 16.19 -9.33 -10.28
N ASP A 237 16.67 -10.13 -11.27
CA ASP A 237 18.00 -10.74 -11.22
C ASP A 237 19.16 -9.73 -11.23
N ASP A 238 18.99 -8.59 -11.89
CA ASP A 238 19.95 -7.49 -11.92
C ASP A 238 20.06 -6.81 -10.56
N VAL A 239 18.95 -6.62 -9.86
CA VAL A 239 18.89 -6.11 -8.48
C VAL A 239 19.58 -7.07 -7.51
N LYS A 240 19.32 -8.38 -7.63
CA LYS A 240 19.99 -9.41 -6.81
C LYS A 240 21.51 -9.40 -7.02
N LYS A 241 21.96 -9.35 -8.28
CA LYS A 241 23.39 -9.30 -8.61
C LYS A 241 24.07 -8.04 -8.06
N GLU A 242 23.39 -6.88 -8.15
CA GLU A 242 23.93 -5.64 -7.60
C GLU A 242 24.05 -5.73 -6.06
N ALA A 243 23.04 -6.26 -5.38
CA ALA A 243 23.03 -6.46 -3.95
C ALA A 243 24.18 -7.38 -3.46
N VAL A 244 24.33 -8.52 -4.10
CA VAL A 244 25.42 -9.47 -3.80
C VAL A 244 26.79 -8.82 -3.96
N LYS A 245 27.02 -8.11 -5.09
CA LYS A 245 28.28 -7.41 -5.36
C LYS A 245 28.61 -6.37 -4.28
N ILE A 246 27.60 -5.62 -3.81
CA ILE A 246 27.78 -4.63 -2.73
C ILE A 246 28.11 -5.33 -1.42
N SER A 247 27.39 -6.38 -1.08
CA SER A 247 27.57 -7.14 0.16
C SER A 247 28.94 -7.81 0.23
N GLU A 248 29.39 -8.45 -0.87
CA GLU A 248 30.72 -9.07 -0.98
C GLU A 248 31.87 -8.04 -0.93
N GLY A 249 31.60 -6.81 -1.38
CA GLY A 249 32.54 -5.70 -1.25
C GLY A 249 32.83 -5.29 0.18
N GLY A 250 31.93 -5.57 1.10
CA GLY A 250 32.08 -5.24 2.53
C GLY A 250 32.21 -3.75 2.82
N VAL A 251 32.53 -3.43 4.06
CA VAL A 251 32.83 -2.06 4.49
C VAL A 251 34.32 -1.81 4.26
N GLN A 252 34.65 -1.03 3.24
CA GLN A 252 36.04 -0.76 2.85
C GLN A 252 36.65 0.35 3.69
N ASP A 253 37.95 0.26 3.99
CA ASP A 253 38.69 1.26 4.81
C ASP A 253 38.58 2.68 4.23
N TYR A 254 38.58 2.84 2.90
CA TYR A 254 38.40 4.15 2.28
C TYR A 254 37.02 4.78 2.52
N SER A 255 36.01 3.94 2.90
CA SER A 255 34.67 4.42 3.27
C SER A 255 34.68 5.20 4.57
N PHE A 256 35.74 5.12 5.36
CA PHE A 256 35.89 5.86 6.62
C PHE A 256 36.35 7.31 6.41
N ASN A 257 36.85 7.64 5.22
CA ASN A 257 37.26 8.99 4.92
C ASN A 257 36.07 9.97 5.09
N ASN A 258 36.34 11.09 5.80
CA ASN A 258 35.34 12.11 6.15
C ASN A 258 34.20 11.58 7.06
N ARG A 259 34.43 10.53 7.81
CA ARG A 259 33.52 10.01 8.83
C ARG A 259 34.12 10.11 10.22
N GLU A 260 33.31 10.42 11.22
CA GLU A 260 33.74 10.33 12.61
C GLU A 260 33.85 8.87 13.01
N ASP A 261 34.96 8.51 13.70
CA ASP A 261 35.16 7.19 14.25
C ASP A 261 34.50 7.10 15.63
N LEU A 262 33.41 6.40 15.72
CA LEU A 262 32.61 6.20 16.94
C LEU A 262 32.65 4.74 17.42
N ARG A 263 33.59 3.93 16.91
CA ARG A 263 33.67 2.50 17.20
C ARG A 263 33.97 2.18 18.67
N ASP A 264 34.55 3.11 19.38
CA ASP A 264 34.85 2.94 20.80
C ASP A 264 33.71 3.35 21.73
N MET A 265 32.69 4.03 21.21
CA MET A 265 31.49 4.39 21.98
C MET A 265 30.65 3.17 22.35
N PRO A 266 29.96 3.19 23.49
CA PRO A 266 29.03 2.13 23.88
C PRO A 266 27.68 2.27 23.14
N ILE A 267 27.73 2.01 21.85
CA ILE A 267 26.56 2.07 20.93
C ILE A 267 25.95 0.68 20.83
N PHE A 268 24.64 0.56 20.84
CA PHE A 268 23.94 -0.71 20.67
C PHE A 268 22.54 -0.50 20.06
N THR A 269 21.97 -1.55 19.49
CA THR A 269 20.59 -1.57 18.96
C THR A 269 19.63 -2.06 20.03
N ILE A 270 18.31 -1.77 19.88
CA ILE A 270 17.23 -2.29 20.75
C ILE A 270 16.05 -2.66 19.88
N ASP A 271 15.81 -3.97 19.72
CA ASP A 271 14.82 -4.49 18.79
C ASP A 271 14.05 -5.68 19.39
N SER A 272 13.14 -6.26 18.59
CA SER A 272 12.58 -7.56 18.93
C SER A 272 13.62 -8.67 18.76
N ALA A 273 13.41 -9.81 19.43
CA ALA A 273 14.36 -10.93 19.36
C ALA A 273 14.53 -11.45 17.93
N GLU A 274 13.46 -11.42 17.14
CA GLU A 274 13.38 -11.93 15.77
C GLU A 274 13.93 -10.96 14.71
N SER A 275 14.10 -9.66 15.02
CA SER A 275 14.58 -8.64 14.07
C SER A 275 15.97 -8.99 13.54
N LYS A 276 16.14 -8.80 12.23
CA LYS A 276 17.41 -9.03 11.52
C LYS A 276 17.89 -7.78 10.78
N ASP A 277 17.02 -6.85 10.55
CA ASP A 277 17.19 -5.55 9.93
C ASP A 277 17.32 -4.47 11.01
N LEU A 278 18.53 -4.36 11.57
CA LEU A 278 18.84 -3.43 12.66
C LEU A 278 19.20 -2.07 12.05
N ASP A 279 18.21 -1.22 11.84
CA ASP A 279 18.38 0.04 11.10
C ASP A 279 18.91 1.18 11.93
N ASP A 280 18.69 1.14 13.26
CA ASP A 280 19.10 2.17 14.21
C ASP A 280 19.82 1.63 15.43
N ALA A 281 20.74 2.43 15.92
CA ALA A 281 21.46 2.19 17.17
C ALA A 281 21.51 3.47 17.99
N VAL A 282 21.68 3.33 19.29
CA VAL A 282 21.63 4.43 20.23
C VAL A 282 22.84 4.43 21.14
N SER A 283 23.18 5.64 21.62
CA SER A 283 24.12 5.87 22.72
C SER A 283 23.62 7.00 23.57
N VAL A 284 23.95 7.00 24.84
CA VAL A 284 23.68 8.12 25.73
C VAL A 284 24.81 8.30 26.73
N GLU A 285 25.14 9.53 27.04
CA GLU A 285 26.11 9.88 28.10
C GLU A 285 25.57 11.05 28.95
N ARG A 286 25.97 11.06 30.23
CA ARG A 286 25.71 12.21 31.08
C ARG A 286 26.72 13.32 30.78
N THR A 287 26.23 14.53 30.68
CA THR A 287 27.06 15.73 30.53
C THR A 287 26.90 16.65 31.72
N LYS A 288 27.74 17.69 31.82
CA LYS A 288 27.60 18.71 32.90
C LYS A 288 26.24 19.44 32.85
N LYS A 289 25.57 19.46 31.72
CA LYS A 289 24.28 20.16 31.51
C LYS A 289 23.06 19.23 31.54
N GLY A 290 23.25 17.93 31.47
CA GLY A 290 22.19 16.92 31.35
C GLY A 290 22.68 15.70 30.58
N TYR A 291 22.24 15.53 29.33
CA TYR A 291 22.50 14.32 28.55
C TYR A 291 22.99 14.66 27.15
N ARG A 292 23.76 13.76 26.55
CA ARG A 292 23.99 13.70 25.11
C ARG A 292 23.42 12.37 24.60
N LEU A 293 22.37 12.46 23.78
CA LEU A 293 21.78 11.32 23.07
C LEU A 293 22.42 11.22 21.69
N GLY A 294 22.95 10.04 21.34
CA GLY A 294 23.37 9.69 19.99
C GLY A 294 22.33 8.75 19.36
N VAL A 295 21.90 9.09 18.15
CA VAL A 295 21.06 8.24 17.29
C VAL A 295 21.85 7.96 16.03
N HIS A 296 22.07 6.70 15.72
CA HIS A 296 22.94 6.23 14.64
C HIS A 296 22.13 5.40 13.66
N ILE A 297 21.82 5.96 12.49
CA ILE A 297 21.03 5.30 11.45
C ILE A 297 21.95 4.73 10.38
N ALA A 298 21.71 3.52 9.93
CA ALA A 298 22.43 2.88 8.85
C ALA A 298 22.51 3.80 7.60
N ASP A 299 23.73 4.06 7.09
CA ASP A 299 23.92 4.91 5.89
C ASP A 299 23.65 4.11 4.60
N VAL A 300 22.39 3.70 4.42
CA VAL A 300 21.94 2.93 3.25
C VAL A 300 22.28 3.65 1.95
N SER A 301 22.24 4.98 1.91
CA SER A 301 22.57 5.79 0.75
C SER A 301 24.04 5.71 0.31
N HIS A 302 24.92 5.23 1.20
CA HIS A 302 26.30 4.89 0.82
C HIS A 302 26.35 3.73 -0.16
N TYR A 303 25.48 2.77 -0.02
CA TYR A 303 25.43 1.53 -0.80
C TYR A 303 24.46 1.62 -1.98
N VAL A 304 23.23 2.06 -1.75
CA VAL A 304 22.21 2.25 -2.78
C VAL A 304 22.41 3.61 -3.44
N LYS A 305 22.91 3.58 -4.68
CA LYS A 305 23.19 4.82 -5.42
C LYS A 305 21.98 5.26 -6.22
N GLY A 306 21.75 6.56 -6.27
CA GLY A 306 20.64 7.13 -7.04
C GLY A 306 20.65 6.68 -8.50
N ASN A 307 19.49 6.26 -9.00
CA ASN A 307 19.24 5.69 -10.33
C ASN A 307 19.88 4.31 -10.60
N SER A 308 20.43 3.62 -9.60
CA SER A 308 20.82 2.22 -9.73
C SER A 308 19.58 1.31 -9.86
N GLU A 309 19.75 0.05 -10.21
CA GLU A 309 18.63 -0.89 -10.27
C GLU A 309 18.05 -1.17 -8.86
N LEU A 310 18.89 -1.18 -7.82
CA LEU A 310 18.46 -1.21 -6.42
C LEU A 310 17.60 0.00 -6.04
N ASP A 311 18.01 1.21 -6.41
CA ASP A 311 17.28 2.44 -6.12
C ASP A 311 15.90 2.45 -6.80
N LYS A 312 15.84 2.10 -8.09
CA LYS A 312 14.58 1.99 -8.84
C LYS A 312 13.62 0.97 -8.22
N GLU A 313 14.14 -0.20 -7.83
CA GLU A 313 13.34 -1.24 -7.22
C GLU A 313 12.86 -0.86 -5.81
N ALA A 314 13.72 -0.22 -5.01
CA ALA A 314 13.35 0.30 -3.71
C ALA A 314 12.24 1.37 -3.81
N MET A 315 12.35 2.29 -4.78
CA MET A 315 11.30 3.28 -5.08
C MET A 315 9.99 2.62 -5.51
N ARG A 316 10.06 1.55 -6.32
CA ARG A 316 8.88 0.80 -6.77
C ARG A 316 8.18 0.09 -5.60
N ARG A 317 8.95 -0.48 -4.66
CA ARG A 317 8.41 -1.15 -3.47
C ARG A 317 7.86 -0.17 -2.44
N GLY A 318 8.57 0.92 -2.21
CA GLY A 318 8.21 2.00 -1.29
C GLY A 318 8.34 1.67 0.19
N THR A 319 8.18 0.41 0.58
CA THR A 319 8.26 -0.07 1.98
C THR A 319 8.57 -1.56 2.04
N SER A 320 8.98 -2.05 3.20
CA SER A 320 8.94 -3.48 3.53
C SER A 320 7.53 -3.87 3.96
N ILE A 321 7.10 -5.09 3.61
CA ILE A 321 5.78 -5.62 3.98
C ILE A 321 6.02 -6.73 5.01
N TYR A 322 5.51 -6.53 6.22
CA TYR A 322 5.54 -7.52 7.30
C TYR A 322 4.25 -8.31 7.28
N TYR A 323 4.37 -9.60 7.16
CA TYR A 323 3.23 -10.49 7.02
C TYR A 323 3.41 -11.77 7.83
N ALA A 324 2.56 -11.98 8.82
CA ALA A 324 2.60 -13.14 9.71
C ALA A 324 4.03 -13.41 10.24
N ASP A 325 4.67 -14.47 9.73
CA ASP A 325 6.04 -14.90 10.04
C ASP A 325 7.08 -14.51 8.98
N LYS A 326 6.66 -13.73 7.95
CA LYS A 326 7.48 -13.41 6.78
C LYS A 326 7.60 -11.91 6.56
N VAL A 327 8.73 -11.54 5.98
CA VAL A 327 8.98 -10.16 5.53
C VAL A 327 9.28 -10.18 4.04
N ILE A 328 8.59 -9.33 3.29
CA ILE A 328 8.95 -8.97 1.92
C ILE A 328 9.71 -7.64 2.01
N PRO A 329 11.03 -7.66 1.97
CA PRO A 329 11.81 -6.47 2.27
C PRO A 329 11.81 -5.50 1.09
N MET A 330 11.96 -4.20 1.41
CA MET A 330 12.15 -3.13 0.41
C MET A 330 13.50 -3.28 -0.31
N LEU A 331 14.52 -3.73 0.39
CA LEU A 331 15.86 -4.02 -0.14
C LEU A 331 16.19 -5.50 -0.01
N PRO A 332 17.03 -6.08 -0.91
CA PRO A 332 17.50 -7.46 -0.76
C PRO A 332 18.15 -7.70 0.60
N LYS A 333 18.02 -8.94 1.13
CA LYS A 333 18.49 -9.31 2.47
C LYS A 333 20.01 -9.16 2.66
N GLU A 334 20.77 -9.26 1.57
CA GLU A 334 22.20 -8.99 1.54
C GLU A 334 22.54 -7.56 2.02
N LEU A 335 21.61 -6.63 1.80
CA LEU A 335 21.71 -5.27 2.32
C LEU A 335 20.98 -5.13 3.65
N SER A 336 19.67 -5.38 3.67
CA SER A 336 18.84 -5.08 4.85
C SER A 336 19.21 -5.86 6.10
N ASN A 337 19.57 -7.14 5.97
CA ASN A 337 20.00 -7.98 7.10
C ASN A 337 21.53 -8.11 7.19
N GLY A 338 22.24 -7.71 6.12
CA GLY A 338 23.67 -7.83 5.93
C GLY A 338 24.41 -6.52 6.20
N ILE A 339 24.95 -5.92 5.12
CA ILE A 339 25.90 -4.80 5.24
C ILE A 339 25.28 -3.51 5.80
N CYS A 340 23.98 -3.29 5.66
CA CYS A 340 23.27 -2.15 6.25
C CYS A 340 22.84 -2.41 7.70
N SER A 341 22.55 -3.67 8.07
CA SER A 341 22.12 -4.00 9.44
C SER A 341 23.27 -3.73 10.45
N LEU A 342 22.95 -3.01 11.52
CA LEU A 342 23.92 -2.60 12.56
C LEU A 342 24.26 -3.77 13.50
N ASN A 343 24.68 -4.89 12.91
CA ASN A 343 25.02 -6.11 13.63
C ASN A 343 26.15 -5.87 14.65
N PRO A 344 26.12 -6.56 15.82
CA PRO A 344 27.11 -6.39 16.84
C PRO A 344 28.51 -6.82 16.36
N ASP A 345 29.52 -6.17 16.89
CA ASP A 345 30.95 -6.41 16.65
C ASP A 345 31.44 -6.18 15.21
N GLU A 346 30.60 -5.63 14.35
CA GLU A 346 30.95 -5.32 12.97
C GLU A 346 31.05 -3.80 12.75
N ASN A 347 31.99 -3.38 11.89
CA ASN A 347 32.05 -1.98 11.46
C ASN A 347 30.86 -1.68 10.54
N ARG A 348 30.14 -0.60 10.84
CA ARG A 348 29.01 -0.15 10.05
C ARG A 348 29.08 1.34 9.78
N LEU A 349 28.65 1.72 8.57
CA LEU A 349 28.57 3.12 8.18
C LEU A 349 27.21 3.69 8.60
N THR A 350 27.25 4.82 9.29
CA THR A 350 26.03 5.47 9.78
C THR A 350 26.00 6.96 9.48
N LEU A 351 24.78 7.51 9.48
CA LEU A 351 24.51 8.92 9.67
C LEU A 351 24.08 9.09 11.13
N SER A 352 24.88 9.82 11.89
CA SER A 352 24.66 9.99 13.33
C SER A 352 24.13 11.39 13.64
N ALA A 353 23.13 11.43 14.53
CA ALA A 353 22.64 12.65 15.17
C ALA A 353 23.06 12.66 16.63
N PHE A 354 23.77 13.70 17.08
CA PHE A 354 24.01 13.94 18.50
C PHE A 354 23.12 15.07 18.97
N ILE A 355 22.38 14.83 20.04
CA ILE A 355 21.41 15.76 20.61
C ILE A 355 21.81 16.04 22.04
N ASP A 356 22.21 17.28 22.35
CA ASP A 356 22.50 17.72 23.70
C ASP A 356 21.17 18.16 24.37
N LEU A 357 20.90 17.60 25.53
CA LEU A 357 19.70 17.82 26.31
C LEU A 357 20.07 18.36 27.70
N ASP A 358 19.20 19.18 28.29
CA ASP A 358 19.32 19.57 29.69
C ASP A 358 18.82 18.46 30.64
N SER A 359 18.87 18.72 31.95
CA SER A 359 18.42 17.76 32.97
C SER A 359 16.92 17.44 32.92
N GLU A 360 16.13 18.27 32.23
CA GLU A 360 14.69 18.11 32.06
C GLU A 360 14.31 17.54 30.68
N GLY A 361 15.30 17.15 29.86
CA GLY A 361 15.09 16.64 28.51
C GLY A 361 14.76 17.71 27.45
N ASN A 362 15.08 18.98 27.70
CA ASN A 362 14.93 20.00 26.65
C ASN A 362 16.17 20.04 25.77
N MET A 363 15.97 20.10 24.46
CA MET A 363 17.05 20.16 23.49
C MET A 363 17.79 21.49 23.57
N LEU A 364 19.09 21.44 23.81
CA LEU A 364 19.99 22.57 23.87
C LEU A 364 20.67 22.80 22.49
N SER A 365 21.14 21.72 21.87
CA SER A 365 21.80 21.74 20.56
C SER A 365 21.70 20.40 19.89
N TYR A 366 21.98 20.37 18.59
CA TYR A 366 22.14 19.11 17.84
C TYR A 366 23.18 19.27 16.73
N ARG A 367 23.75 18.15 16.30
CA ARG A 367 24.62 18.07 15.12
C ARG A 367 24.44 16.75 14.40
N PHE A 368 24.70 16.73 13.10
CA PHE A 368 24.76 15.52 12.30
C PHE A 368 26.18 15.28 11.80
N CYS A 369 26.56 14.01 11.69
CA CYS A 369 27.79 13.62 11.04
C CYS A 369 27.65 12.26 10.37
N LYS A 370 28.41 12.04 9.31
CA LYS A 370 28.67 10.70 8.81
C LYS A 370 29.66 10.03 9.77
N SER A 371 29.42 8.77 10.11
CA SER A 371 30.21 8.08 11.13
C SER A 371 30.46 6.62 10.77
N VAL A 372 31.38 6.02 11.49
CA VAL A 372 31.61 4.58 11.55
C VAL A 372 31.35 4.16 12.97
N ILE A 373 30.51 3.17 13.17
CA ILE A 373 30.19 2.60 14.47
C ILE A 373 30.59 1.12 14.53
N ARG A 374 30.62 0.58 15.75
CA ARG A 374 30.59 -0.84 16.01
C ARG A 374 29.63 -1.08 17.17
N SER A 375 28.48 -1.64 16.86
CA SER A 375 27.48 -1.98 17.87
C SER A 375 28.06 -2.99 18.88
N ARG A 376 27.83 -2.78 20.16
CA ARG A 376 28.36 -3.65 21.23
C ARG A 376 27.50 -4.90 21.42
N VAL A 377 26.18 -4.76 21.25
CA VAL A 377 25.21 -5.83 21.47
C VAL A 377 23.96 -5.59 20.67
N LYS A 378 23.33 -6.64 20.18
CA LYS A 378 21.93 -6.60 19.78
C LYS A 378 21.08 -6.64 21.04
N GLY A 379 20.55 -5.48 21.42
CA GLY A 379 19.59 -5.35 22.52
C GLY A 379 18.25 -5.96 22.14
N VAL A 380 17.59 -6.59 23.12
CA VAL A 380 16.26 -7.16 22.98
C VAL A 380 15.35 -6.52 24.02
N TYR A 381 14.20 -5.97 23.60
CA TYR A 381 13.27 -5.27 24.50
C TYR A 381 12.98 -6.06 25.78
N SER A 382 12.64 -7.35 25.65
CA SER A 382 12.32 -8.19 26.81
C SER A 382 13.50 -8.44 27.75
N GLU A 383 14.75 -8.45 27.25
CA GLU A 383 15.96 -8.60 28.06
C GLU A 383 16.29 -7.28 28.78
N ILE A 384 16.17 -6.15 28.08
CA ILE A 384 16.39 -4.82 28.69
C ILE A 384 15.38 -4.55 29.80
N ASN A 385 14.11 -4.91 29.61
CA ASN A 385 13.10 -4.80 30.66
C ASN A 385 13.47 -5.61 31.90
N LYS A 386 14.02 -6.82 31.74
CA LYS A 386 14.54 -7.61 32.89
C LYS A 386 15.74 -6.96 33.59
N ILE A 387 16.64 -6.31 32.83
CA ILE A 387 17.74 -5.55 33.39
C ILE A 387 17.24 -4.39 34.27
N LEU A 388 16.28 -3.62 33.74
CA LEU A 388 15.69 -2.48 34.45
C LEU A 388 14.88 -2.92 35.67
N ALA A 389 14.18 -4.06 35.61
CA ALA A 389 13.46 -4.65 36.73
C ALA A 389 14.41 -5.32 37.79
N GLY A 390 15.67 -5.51 37.47
CA GLY A 390 16.60 -6.25 38.36
C GLY A 390 16.41 -7.78 38.35
N GLU A 391 15.72 -8.30 37.31
CA GLU A 391 15.35 -9.71 37.16
C GLU A 391 16.21 -10.44 36.11
N GLU A 392 17.36 -9.87 35.77
CA GLU A 392 18.27 -10.44 34.78
C GLU A 392 18.93 -11.75 35.19
N SER A 393 19.05 -12.72 34.27
CA SER A 393 19.86 -13.89 34.41
C SER A 393 21.38 -13.56 34.32
N THR A 394 22.22 -14.50 34.72
CA THR A 394 23.68 -14.36 34.57
C THR A 394 24.07 -14.15 33.11
N GLU A 395 23.44 -14.86 32.20
CA GLU A 395 23.68 -14.75 30.75
C GLU A 395 23.33 -13.35 30.21
N ILE A 396 22.18 -12.79 30.62
CA ILE A 396 21.79 -11.42 30.25
C ILE A 396 22.79 -10.42 30.80
N ARG A 397 23.21 -10.60 32.06
CA ARG A 397 24.19 -9.73 32.70
C ARG A 397 25.54 -9.72 31.97
N GLU A 398 26.02 -10.88 31.55
CA GLU A 398 27.27 -11.01 30.79
C GLU A 398 27.12 -10.39 29.39
N LYS A 399 26.01 -10.68 28.69
CA LYS A 399 25.73 -10.16 27.36
C LYS A 399 25.71 -8.62 27.31
N TYR A 400 25.13 -7.98 28.32
CA TYR A 400 24.99 -6.52 28.37
C TYR A 400 26.08 -5.81 29.21
N ALA A 401 27.11 -6.50 29.66
CA ALA A 401 28.12 -5.93 30.55
C ALA A 401 28.73 -4.62 30.02
N SER A 402 28.98 -4.52 28.71
CA SER A 402 29.60 -3.35 28.07
C SER A 402 28.69 -2.13 27.92
N VAL A 403 27.37 -2.28 28.07
CA VAL A 403 26.38 -1.21 27.86
C VAL A 403 25.44 -1.02 29.04
N ARG A 404 25.62 -1.79 30.13
CA ARG A 404 24.72 -1.76 31.29
C ARG A 404 24.53 -0.37 31.89
N ASP A 405 25.62 0.36 32.07
CA ASP A 405 25.57 1.71 32.62
C ASP A 405 24.86 2.68 31.68
N VAL A 406 24.98 2.46 30.37
CA VAL A 406 24.31 3.26 29.36
C VAL A 406 22.80 3.01 29.38
N ILE A 407 22.36 1.75 29.57
CA ILE A 407 20.93 1.39 29.70
C ILE A 407 20.27 2.16 30.86
N ALA A 408 20.94 2.23 32.02
CA ALA A 408 20.43 2.94 33.18
C ALA A 408 20.27 4.47 32.92
N VAL A 409 21.23 5.08 32.22
CA VAL A 409 21.16 6.49 31.84
C VAL A 409 20.10 6.73 30.79
N MET A 410 19.88 5.78 29.89
CA MET A 410 18.88 5.84 28.85
C MET A 410 17.46 5.78 29.42
N ASP A 411 17.22 4.90 30.38
CA ASP A 411 15.95 4.78 31.09
C ASP A 411 15.59 6.10 31.81
N GLU A 412 16.54 6.67 32.53
CA GLU A 412 16.35 7.98 33.17
C GLU A 412 16.01 9.08 32.17
N LEU A 413 16.69 9.12 31.03
CA LEU A 413 16.38 10.08 29.97
C LEU A 413 15.00 9.82 29.35
N ALA A 414 14.62 8.57 29.14
CA ALA A 414 13.31 8.18 28.62
C ALA A 414 12.19 8.70 29.52
N ASP A 415 12.31 8.54 30.85
CA ASP A 415 11.36 9.07 31.82
C ASP A 415 11.20 10.60 31.69
N LYS A 416 12.31 11.34 31.52
CA LYS A 416 12.26 12.80 31.32
C LYS A 416 11.52 13.17 30.04
N LEU A 417 11.76 12.44 28.94
CA LEU A 417 11.11 12.69 27.66
C LEU A 417 9.63 12.34 27.71
N ILE A 418 9.26 11.23 28.38
CA ILE A 418 7.86 10.83 28.59
C ILE A 418 7.12 11.90 29.42
N ALA A 419 7.67 12.30 30.57
CA ALA A 419 7.08 13.34 31.41
C ALA A 419 6.92 14.67 30.65
N LYS A 420 7.84 15.01 29.75
CA LYS A 420 7.74 16.17 28.88
C LYS A 420 6.59 16.03 27.86
N LYS A 421 6.41 14.84 27.28
CA LYS A 421 5.31 14.53 26.37
C LYS A 421 3.95 14.67 27.06
N GLU A 422 3.83 14.15 28.28
CA GLU A 422 2.64 14.29 29.14
C GLU A 422 2.31 15.75 29.45
N ARG A 423 3.31 16.54 29.90
CA ARG A 423 3.13 17.99 30.16
C ARG A 423 2.64 18.78 28.93
N ARG A 424 2.93 18.30 27.73
CA ARG A 424 2.46 18.89 26.47
C ARG A 424 1.08 18.40 26.08
N HIS A 425 0.45 17.53 26.86
CA HIS A 425 -0.83 16.89 26.55
C HIS A 425 -0.82 16.18 25.17
N ALA A 426 0.31 15.56 24.82
CA ALA A 426 0.38 14.77 23.61
C ALA A 426 -0.58 13.58 23.72
N PRO A 427 -1.43 13.31 22.71
CA PRO A 427 -2.33 12.18 22.76
C PRO A 427 -1.54 10.87 22.81
N GLU A 428 -2.01 9.95 23.65
CA GLU A 428 -1.54 8.58 23.65
C GLU A 428 -2.47 7.74 22.77
N ILE A 429 -1.92 7.13 21.74
CA ILE A 429 -2.66 6.27 20.83
C ILE A 429 -2.24 4.84 21.13
N GLU A 430 -3.09 4.10 21.81
CA GLU A 430 -2.89 2.66 22.01
C GLU A 430 -3.30 1.92 20.72
N THR A 431 -2.34 1.26 20.10
CA THR A 431 -2.59 0.33 19.00
C THR A 431 -2.24 -1.08 19.44
N THR A 432 -3.13 -2.02 19.16
CA THR A 432 -2.89 -3.43 19.40
C THR A 432 -2.51 -4.10 18.09
N GLU A 433 -1.32 -4.68 18.01
CA GLU A 433 -0.92 -5.50 16.88
C GLU A 433 -1.24 -6.96 17.16
N SER A 434 -2.02 -7.58 16.28
CA SER A 434 -2.35 -8.99 16.40
C SER A 434 -1.16 -9.85 15.94
N LYS A 435 -0.64 -10.70 16.82
CA LYS A 435 0.39 -11.71 16.49
C LYS A 435 -0.28 -13.05 16.17
N LEU A 436 -0.03 -13.58 14.97
CA LEU A 436 -0.49 -14.92 14.60
C LEU A 436 0.41 -15.99 15.26
N ILE A 437 -0.21 -16.99 15.85
CA ILE A 437 0.47 -18.20 16.30
C ILE A 437 0.34 -19.23 15.19
N ILE A 438 1.47 -19.57 14.57
CA ILE A 438 1.53 -20.56 13.49
C ILE A 438 2.26 -21.79 14.04
N ASP A 439 1.66 -22.97 13.88
CA ASP A 439 2.26 -24.22 14.30
C ASP A 439 3.37 -24.70 13.32
N GLU A 440 4.02 -25.82 13.66
CA GLU A 440 5.10 -26.40 12.86
C GLU A 440 4.64 -26.87 11.46
N ASN A 441 3.33 -27.05 11.26
CA ASN A 441 2.73 -27.42 9.98
C ASN A 441 2.32 -26.20 9.13
N GLY A 442 2.46 -24.97 9.67
CA GLY A 442 2.08 -23.74 9.00
C GLY A 442 0.59 -23.36 9.16
N ILE A 443 -0.10 -23.98 10.11
CA ILE A 443 -1.52 -23.70 10.42
C ILE A 443 -1.61 -22.63 11.50
N CYS A 444 -2.47 -21.64 11.30
CA CYS A 444 -2.73 -20.62 12.30
C CYS A 444 -3.61 -21.23 13.41
N CYS A 445 -3.03 -21.45 14.59
CA CYS A 445 -3.71 -22.02 15.75
C CYS A 445 -4.17 -20.99 16.79
N GLY A 446 -3.84 -19.72 16.60
CA GLY A 446 -4.28 -18.65 17.50
C GLY A 446 -3.87 -17.25 17.03
N VAL A 447 -4.51 -16.24 17.65
CA VAL A 447 -4.19 -14.83 17.48
C VAL A 447 -4.02 -14.24 18.87
N LEU A 448 -2.87 -13.63 19.13
CA LEU A 448 -2.59 -12.85 20.34
C LEU A 448 -2.82 -11.36 20.04
N PRO A 449 -3.38 -10.61 21.00
CA PRO A 449 -3.50 -9.15 20.91
C PRO A 449 -2.14 -8.47 21.07
#